data_63c2ebbfe74a409b4a6c2f24694afb5e
#
_entry.id   63c2ebbfe74a409b4a6c2f24694afb5e
#
_cell.length_a   1.000
_cell.length_b   1.000
_cell.length_c   1.000
_cell.angle_alpha   90.00
_cell.angle_beta   90.00
_cell.angle_gamma   90.00
#
_symmetry.space_group_name_H-M   'P 1'
#
loop_
_entity.id
_entity.type
_entity.pdbx_description
1 polymer ?
#
loop_
_entity_poly.entity_id
_entity_poly.type
_entity_poly.pdbx_seq_one_letter_code
_entity_poly.pdbx_strand_id
1 'polypeptide(L)'
;MAQLEELADYEKEDEVIGLMMYLGDPPELKEHLLTKNRSKCLEMKQIAEETSFAYYECARVNAVIRGGKILSIINEIEVVN
;
A
#
# COMPACT_ATOMS: atom_id res chain seq x y z
N MET A 1 -11.74 9.64 26.83
CA MET A 1 -12.10 10.26 25.56
C MET A 1 -10.89 10.51 24.71
N ALA A 2 -9.95 11.32 25.20
CA ALA A 2 -8.72 11.57 24.47
C ALA A 2 -7.98 10.28 24.11
N GLN A 3 -7.99 9.30 25.00
CA GLN A 3 -7.32 8.03 24.73
C GLN A 3 -7.91 7.28 23.54
N LEU A 4 -9.22 7.34 23.37
CA LEU A 4 -9.83 6.68 22.23
C LEU A 4 -9.46 7.38 20.93
N GLU A 5 -9.41 8.70 20.95
CA GLU A 5 -9.00 9.46 19.80
C GLU A 5 -7.54 9.18 19.46
N GLU A 6 -6.70 9.10 20.48
CA GLU A 6 -5.30 8.77 20.28
C GLU A 6 -5.11 7.39 19.65
N LEU A 7 -5.89 6.41 20.07
CA LEU A 7 -5.82 5.08 19.49
C LEU A 7 -6.29 5.07 18.04
N ALA A 8 -7.32 5.84 17.72
CA ALA A 8 -7.82 5.95 16.35
C ALA A 8 -6.80 6.61 15.44
N ASP A 9 -6.03 7.55 15.97
CA ASP A 9 -5.04 8.29 15.21
C ASP A 9 -3.62 7.75 15.39
N TYR A 10 -3.49 6.66 16.09
CA TYR A 10 -2.18 6.08 16.37
C TYR A 10 -1.49 5.63 15.08
N GLU A 11 -0.31 6.13 14.89
CA GLU A 11 0.56 5.72 13.79
C GLU A 11 1.49 4.61 14.27
N LYS A 12 1.66 3.58 13.47
CA LYS A 12 2.61 2.52 13.79
C LYS A 12 3.34 2.08 12.53
N GLU A 13 4.55 1.59 12.73
CA GLU A 13 5.29 0.95 11.66
C GLU A 13 4.92 -0.52 11.63
N ASP A 14 4.65 -1.04 10.47
CA ASP A 14 4.28 -2.45 10.33
C ASP A 14 4.70 -2.96 8.95
N GLU A 15 4.87 -4.26 8.85
CA GLU A 15 5.13 -4.92 7.59
C GLU A 15 3.79 -5.35 6.99
N VAL A 16 3.51 -4.83 5.81
CA VAL A 16 2.22 -5.06 5.14
C VAL A 16 2.42 -5.34 3.66
N ILE A 17 1.36 -5.88 3.03
CA ILE A 17 1.33 -6.02 1.58
C ILE A 17 0.59 -4.81 1.03
N GLY A 18 1.24 -4.09 0.15
CA GLY A 18 0.66 -2.91 -0.48
C GLY A 18 0.57 -3.03 -1.98
N LEU A 19 -0.49 -2.46 -2.54
CA LEU A 19 -0.64 -2.29 -3.97
C LEU A 19 -0.13 -0.91 -4.33
N MET A 20 0.91 -0.86 -5.15
CA MET A 20 1.55 0.40 -5.56
C MET A 20 1.14 0.75 -6.97
N MET A 21 0.83 2.00 -7.21
CA MET A 21 0.52 2.51 -8.56
C MET A 21 1.58 3.51 -8.99
N TYR A 22 2.15 3.26 -10.15
CA TYR A 22 3.20 4.12 -10.75
C TYR A 22 2.69 4.72 -12.05
N LEU A 23 3.02 5.97 -12.26
CA LEU A 23 2.69 6.69 -13.50
C LEU A 23 3.92 7.42 -14.00
N GLY A 24 3.95 7.62 -15.30
CA GLY A 24 4.97 8.45 -15.93
C GLY A 24 6.12 7.66 -16.52
N ASP A 25 7.04 8.41 -17.15
CA ASP A 25 8.23 7.87 -17.76
C ASP A 25 9.41 8.80 -17.44
N PRO A 26 10.29 8.43 -16.48
CA PRO A 26 10.28 7.18 -15.74
C PRO A 26 9.08 7.06 -14.76
N PRO A 27 8.67 5.82 -14.42
CA PRO A 27 7.55 5.65 -13.51
C PRO A 27 7.81 6.22 -12.13
N GLU A 28 6.82 6.91 -11.57
CA GLU A 28 6.89 7.44 -10.22
C GLU A 28 5.73 6.89 -9.41
N LEU A 29 5.98 6.59 -8.15
CA LEU A 29 4.95 6.11 -7.23
C LEU A 29 3.93 7.22 -6.98
N LYS A 30 2.67 6.99 -7.35
CA LYS A 30 1.59 7.97 -7.19
C LYS A 30 0.62 7.60 -6.10
N GLU A 31 0.35 6.31 -5.93
CA GLU A 31 -0.58 5.85 -4.91
C GLU A 31 -0.12 4.53 -4.34
N HIS A 32 -0.53 4.27 -3.11
CA HIS A 32 -0.32 3.00 -2.45
C HIS A 32 -1.55 2.65 -1.64
N LEU A 33 -1.91 1.39 -1.64
CA LEU A 33 -3.10 0.89 -0.97
C LEU A 33 -2.76 -0.30 -0.10
N LEU A 34 -3.18 -0.25 1.15
CA LEU A 34 -3.01 -1.36 2.08
C LEU A 34 -3.95 -2.49 1.70
N THR A 35 -3.42 -3.69 1.56
CA THR A 35 -4.22 -4.88 1.26
C THR A 35 -4.11 -5.89 2.39
N LYS A 36 -5.08 -6.80 2.46
CA LYS A 36 -5.13 -7.79 3.54
C LYS A 36 -4.00 -8.83 3.44
N ASN A 37 -3.71 -9.26 2.23
CA ASN A 37 -2.71 -10.29 1.99
C ASN A 37 -2.30 -10.28 0.53
N ARG A 38 -1.36 -11.17 0.20
CA ARG A 38 -0.82 -11.30 -1.15
C ARG A 38 -1.90 -11.62 -2.18
N SER A 39 -2.76 -12.60 -1.88
CA SER A 39 -3.81 -13.00 -2.82
C SER A 39 -4.75 -11.86 -3.15
N LYS A 40 -5.13 -11.09 -2.15
CA LYS A 40 -6.01 -9.95 -2.35
C LYS A 40 -5.34 -8.84 -3.14
N CYS A 41 -4.08 -8.60 -2.87
CA CYS A 41 -3.29 -7.62 -3.62
C CYS A 41 -3.23 -7.99 -5.10
N LEU A 42 -2.92 -9.25 -5.41
CA LEU A 42 -2.80 -9.70 -6.80
C LEU A 42 -4.14 -9.63 -7.52
N GLU A 43 -5.23 -9.95 -6.83
CA GLU A 43 -6.57 -9.81 -7.40
C GLU A 43 -6.89 -8.36 -7.74
N MET A 44 -6.61 -7.44 -6.83
CA MET A 44 -6.83 -6.01 -7.04
C MET A 44 -5.94 -5.48 -8.15
N LYS A 45 -4.70 -5.94 -8.21
CA LYS A 45 -3.75 -5.56 -9.25
C LYS A 45 -4.29 -5.96 -10.63
N GLN A 46 -4.82 -7.18 -10.77
CA GLN A 46 -5.37 -7.65 -12.02
C GLN A 46 -6.55 -6.79 -12.47
N ILE A 47 -7.45 -6.47 -11.56
CA ILE A 47 -8.60 -5.62 -11.86
C ILE A 47 -8.15 -4.23 -12.30
N ALA A 48 -7.20 -3.66 -11.58
CA ALA A 48 -6.69 -2.33 -11.89
C ALA A 48 -6.01 -2.29 -13.25
N GLU A 49 -5.24 -3.32 -13.60
CA GLU A 49 -4.56 -3.39 -14.89
C GLU A 49 -5.52 -3.48 -16.06
N GLU A 50 -6.72 -4.01 -15.84
CA GLU A 50 -7.73 -4.10 -16.88
C GLU A 50 -8.38 -2.74 -17.18
N THR A 51 -8.34 -1.82 -16.22
CA THR A 51 -9.07 -0.55 -16.31
C THR A 51 -8.16 0.68 -16.36
N SER A 52 -6.85 0.51 -16.28
CA SER A 52 -5.91 1.62 -16.19
C SER A 52 -4.61 1.29 -16.92
N PHE A 53 -3.96 2.32 -17.43
CA PHE A 53 -2.65 2.19 -18.08
C PHE A 53 -1.50 2.36 -17.09
N ALA A 54 -1.78 2.60 -15.83
CA ALA A 54 -0.73 2.72 -14.82
C ALA A 54 -0.02 1.39 -14.61
N TYR A 55 1.20 1.46 -14.12
CA TYR A 55 1.95 0.27 -13.73
C TYR A 55 1.62 -0.05 -12.26
N TYR A 56 1.27 -1.30 -12.00
CA TYR A 56 0.92 -1.75 -10.65
C TYR A 56 1.88 -2.82 -10.17
N GLU A 57 2.14 -2.78 -8.87
CA GLU A 57 3.05 -3.72 -8.25
C GLU A 57 2.53 -4.08 -6.86
N CYS A 58 2.53 -5.37 -6.54
CA CYS A 58 2.26 -5.84 -5.19
C CYS A 58 3.59 -6.07 -4.50
N ALA A 59 3.77 -5.48 -3.34
CA ALA A 59 5.03 -5.59 -2.61
C ALA A 59 4.79 -5.67 -1.12
N ARG A 60 5.70 -6.36 -0.43
CA ARG A 60 5.75 -6.35 1.02
C ARG A 60 6.65 -5.19 1.43
N VAL A 61 6.12 -4.33 2.27
CA VAL A 61 6.81 -3.10 2.66
C VAL A 61 6.72 -2.89 4.15
N ASN A 62 7.72 -2.20 4.70
CA ASN A 62 7.61 -1.59 6.00
C ASN A 62 7.01 -0.21 5.79
N ALA A 63 5.93 0.07 6.48
CA ALA A 63 5.19 1.30 6.26
C ALA A 63 4.65 1.88 7.56
N VAL A 64 4.38 3.16 7.55
CA VAL A 64 3.67 3.82 8.63
C VAL A 64 2.19 3.71 8.33
N ILE A 65 1.45 3.11 9.25
CA ILE A 65 0.03 2.81 9.11
C ILE A 65 -0.77 3.67 10.08
N ARG A 66 -1.85 4.22 9.60
CA ARG A 66 -2.79 4.98 10.43
C ARG A 66 -4.20 4.79 9.91
N GLY A 67 -5.11 4.35 10.80
CA GLY A 67 -6.50 4.17 10.43
C GLY A 67 -6.73 3.20 9.28
N GLY A 68 -5.93 2.14 9.20
CA GLY A 68 -6.05 1.15 8.14
C GLY A 68 -5.51 1.57 6.79
N LYS A 69 -4.73 2.65 6.75
CA LYS A 69 -4.15 3.17 5.52
C LYS A 69 -2.65 3.32 5.66
N ILE A 70 -1.95 3.18 4.54
CA ILE A 70 -0.53 3.48 4.48
C ILE A 70 -0.36 5.00 4.36
N LEU A 71 0.35 5.60 5.30
CA LEU A 71 0.69 7.01 5.22
C LEU A 71 1.98 7.23 4.43
N SER A 72 2.97 6.38 4.69
CA SER A 72 4.24 6.45 3.98
C SER A 72 4.91 5.09 3.99
N ILE A 73 5.75 4.86 3.00
CA ILE A 73 6.53 3.63 2.88
C ILE A 73 7.94 3.91 3.35
N ILE A 74 8.39 3.15 4.33
CA ILE A 74 9.74 3.30 4.88
C ILE A 74 10.73 2.62 3.94
N ASN A 75 10.46 1.36 3.60
CA ASN A 75 11.27 0.62 2.63
C ASN A 75 10.47 -0.55 2.07
N GLU A 76 10.85 -0.96 0.87
CA GLU A 76 10.28 -2.14 0.23
C GLU A 76 11.12 -3.34 0.61
N ILE A 77 10.45 -4.40 1.07
CA ILE A 77 11.13 -5.64 1.49
C ILE A 77 11.28 -6.57 0.30
N GLU A 78 10.18 -6.83 -0.41
CA GLU A 78 10.21 -7.67 -1.61
C GLU A 78 8.98 -7.43 -2.48
N VAL A 79 9.14 -7.66 -3.77
CA VAL A 79 8.02 -7.66 -4.72
C VAL A 79 7.37 -9.05 -4.67
N VAL A 80 6.04 -9.08 -4.54
CA VAL A 80 5.30 -10.34 -4.40
C VAL A 80 4.41 -10.66 -5.60
N ASN A 81 4.63 -10.01 -6.71
CA ASN A 81 3.90 -10.25 -7.95
C ASN A 81 3.97 -11.71 -8.40
#